data_cc040f9cd18290da11072b97591e2b61
#
_entry.id   cc040f9cd18290da11072b97591e2b61
#
_cell.length_a   1.000
_cell.length_b   1.000
_cell.length_c   1.000
_cell.angle_alpha   90.00
_cell.angle_beta   90.00
_cell.angle_gamma   90.00
#
_symmetry.space_group_name_H-M   'P 1'
#
loop_
_entity.id
_entity.type
_entity.pdbx_description
1 polymer ?
#
loop_
_entity_poly.entity_id
_entity_poly.type
_entity_poly.pdbx_seq_one_letter_code
_entity_poly.pdbx_strand_id
1 'polypeptide(L)'
;NEPWADGSPHPIGQGGFNGGDGITSMHHNAAGTRISPTEIWESRNPWLVKKIELAQNSCGPGEYRGGLGLDLEFEMLEETYVTTVVERTKFPPWGINEGGEGRANNVILNRKNESSNVPKKTGLKLHKGDSLIFKTGGGGGYGKSSLRSNKKILNDLKQGYISIEYAKKHYPQLKV
;
A
#
# COMPACT_ATOMS: atom_id res chain seq x y z
N ASN A 1 22.46 2.30 25.49
CA ASN A 1 22.03 1.96 24.12
C ASN A 1 22.77 2.86 23.16
N GLU A 2 23.32 2.30 22.10
CA GLU A 2 23.91 3.11 21.03
C GLU A 2 22.80 3.87 20.27
N PRO A 3 23.02 5.13 19.87
CA PRO A 3 22.05 5.85 19.07
C PRO A 3 21.92 5.18 17.70
N TRP A 4 20.67 5.04 17.23
CA TRP A 4 20.38 4.45 15.93
C TRP A 4 19.46 5.37 15.13
N ALA A 5 19.53 5.26 13.82
CA ALA A 5 18.60 5.87 12.89
C ALA A 5 18.43 4.95 11.68
N ASP A 6 17.22 4.76 11.25
CA ASP A 6 16.89 4.01 10.02
C ASP A 6 15.83 4.75 9.21
N GLY A 7 15.85 4.55 7.92
CA GLY A 7 14.86 5.11 6.98
C GLY A 7 14.36 4.02 6.05
N SER A 8 13.06 3.80 6.05
CA SER A 8 12.44 2.78 5.20
C SER A 8 11.50 3.42 4.19
N PRO A 9 11.82 3.38 2.89
CA PRO A 9 10.86 3.66 1.84
C PRO A 9 9.92 2.47 1.69
N HIS A 10 8.61 2.75 1.59
CA HIS A 10 7.61 1.71 1.40
C HIS A 10 7.08 1.73 -0.03
N PRO A 11 7.09 0.57 -0.73
CA PRO A 11 6.64 0.50 -2.10
C PRO A 11 5.14 0.72 -2.24
N ILE A 12 4.74 1.20 -3.40
CA ILE A 12 3.35 1.47 -3.79
C ILE A 12 2.98 0.67 -5.03
N GLY A 13 1.71 0.64 -5.40
CA GLY A 13 1.27 0.12 -6.70
C GLY A 13 1.55 1.12 -7.82
N GLN A 14 2.03 0.64 -8.95
CA GLN A 14 2.16 1.46 -10.17
C GLN A 14 0.86 1.53 -10.95
N GLY A 15 0.70 2.57 -11.77
CA GLY A 15 -0.44 2.70 -12.67
C GLY A 15 -0.47 1.59 -13.73
N GLY A 16 -1.69 1.16 -14.10
CA GLY A 16 -1.90 0.39 -15.31
C GLY A 16 -1.53 1.18 -16.56
N PHE A 17 -1.18 0.50 -17.63
CA PHE A 17 -0.78 1.12 -18.90
C PHE A 17 -1.38 0.35 -20.09
N ASN A 18 -1.27 0.90 -21.28
CA ASN A 18 -1.78 0.24 -22.47
C ASN A 18 -1.04 -1.09 -22.71
N GLY A 19 -1.76 -2.20 -22.58
CA GLY A 19 -1.23 -3.55 -22.76
C GLY A 19 -0.86 -4.28 -21.46
N GLY A 20 -0.84 -3.61 -20.27
CA GLY A 20 -0.42 -4.26 -19.04
C GLY A 20 -1.01 -3.70 -17.75
N ASP A 21 -1.23 -4.60 -16.79
CA ASP A 21 -1.56 -4.23 -15.43
C ASP A 21 -0.38 -3.53 -14.74
N GLY A 22 -0.66 -2.62 -13.82
CA GLY A 22 0.37 -1.96 -13.01
C GLY A 22 1.13 -2.95 -12.14
N ILE A 23 2.43 -2.69 -11.95
CA ILE A 23 3.29 -3.52 -11.10
C ILE A 23 2.88 -3.32 -9.63
N THR A 24 2.72 -4.43 -8.93
CA THR A 24 2.35 -4.46 -7.51
C THR A 24 3.58 -4.25 -6.64
N SER A 25 3.44 -3.46 -5.57
CA SER A 25 4.47 -3.30 -4.54
C SER A 25 5.84 -2.96 -5.13
N MET A 26 5.90 -1.92 -5.94
CA MET A 26 7.14 -1.47 -6.56
C MET A 26 7.52 -0.08 -6.04
N HIS A 27 8.79 0.13 -5.78
CA HIS A 27 9.33 1.46 -5.58
C HIS A 27 9.31 2.25 -6.90
N HIS A 28 10.06 3.27 -7.03
CA HIS A 28 10.14 4.07 -8.24
C HIS A 28 10.82 3.31 -9.39
N ASN A 29 10.43 3.56 -10.64
CA ASN A 29 11.01 2.92 -11.83
C ASN A 29 12.52 3.11 -11.95
N ALA A 30 13.06 4.21 -11.42
CA ALA A 30 14.48 4.52 -11.43
C ALA A 30 15.21 4.01 -10.16
N ALA A 31 14.51 3.40 -9.22
CA ALA A 31 15.09 2.93 -7.96
C ALA A 31 14.96 1.42 -7.86
N GLY A 32 16.08 0.71 -7.93
CA GLY A 32 16.13 -0.74 -7.65
C GLY A 32 16.01 -1.09 -6.17
N THR A 33 15.41 -0.21 -5.36
CA THR A 33 15.27 -0.38 -3.92
C THR A 33 14.37 -1.57 -3.62
N ARG A 34 14.85 -2.47 -2.79
CA ARG A 34 14.11 -3.65 -2.31
C ARG A 34 13.63 -3.42 -0.90
N ILE A 35 12.55 -4.09 -0.52
CA ILE A 35 12.14 -4.19 0.87
C ILE A 35 13.18 -5.02 1.61
N SER A 36 13.68 -4.52 2.73
CA SER A 36 14.58 -5.29 3.58
C SER A 36 13.85 -6.49 4.17
N PRO A 37 14.52 -7.65 4.32
CA PRO A 37 13.96 -8.77 5.06
C PRO A 37 13.53 -8.35 6.48
N THR A 38 12.42 -8.90 6.94
CA THR A 38 11.86 -8.60 8.27
C THR A 38 12.87 -8.83 9.39
N GLU A 39 13.61 -9.92 9.30
CA GLU A 39 14.63 -10.31 10.29
C GLU A 39 15.77 -9.28 10.40
N ILE A 40 16.11 -8.65 9.27
CA ILE A 40 17.14 -7.58 9.27
C ILE A 40 16.59 -6.33 9.94
N TRP A 41 15.33 -5.97 9.66
CA TRP A 41 14.72 -4.83 10.33
C TRP A 41 14.63 -5.01 11.85
N GLU A 42 14.15 -6.16 12.28
CA GLU A 42 13.98 -6.47 13.71
C GLU A 42 15.31 -6.63 14.46
N SER A 43 16.35 -7.11 13.76
CA SER A 43 17.69 -7.25 14.36
C SER A 43 18.42 -5.92 14.56
N ARG A 44 18.06 -4.89 13.78
CA ARG A 44 18.74 -3.58 13.81
C ARG A 44 17.97 -2.52 14.57
N ASN A 45 16.65 -2.66 14.66
CA ASN A 45 15.76 -1.63 15.15
C ASN A 45 14.88 -2.17 16.28
N PRO A 46 14.53 -1.35 17.28
CA PRO A 46 13.68 -1.78 18.38
C PRO A 46 12.19 -1.78 18.00
N TRP A 47 11.84 -2.46 16.95
CA TRP A 47 10.46 -2.71 16.56
C TRP A 47 10.22 -4.16 16.16
N LEU A 48 8.96 -4.56 16.20
CA LEU A 48 8.47 -5.85 15.72
C LEU A 48 7.61 -5.62 14.49
N VAL A 49 7.87 -6.36 13.41
CA VAL A 49 7.07 -6.32 12.20
C VAL A 49 5.85 -7.23 12.36
N LYS A 50 4.70 -6.65 12.63
CA LYS A 50 3.44 -7.39 12.83
C LYS A 50 2.81 -7.85 11.52
N LYS A 51 3.04 -7.08 10.44
CA LYS A 51 2.35 -7.29 9.18
C LYS A 51 3.14 -6.71 8.01
N ILE A 52 3.26 -7.49 6.95
CA ILE A 52 3.62 -7.05 5.60
C ILE A 52 2.78 -7.86 4.63
N GLU A 53 1.80 -7.26 4.00
CA GLU A 53 0.94 -7.95 3.04
C GLU A 53 0.52 -7.04 1.88
N LEU A 54 0.12 -7.65 0.78
CA LEU A 54 -0.50 -6.92 -0.33
C LEU A 54 -1.86 -6.36 0.11
N ALA A 55 -2.06 -5.07 -0.14
CA ALA A 55 -3.30 -4.41 0.20
C ALA A 55 -4.41 -4.78 -0.78
N GLN A 56 -5.29 -5.68 -0.40
CA GLN A 56 -6.45 -6.05 -1.18
C GLN A 56 -7.29 -4.82 -1.56
N ASN A 57 -7.82 -4.77 -2.78
CA ASN A 57 -8.65 -3.68 -3.30
C ASN A 57 -7.96 -2.30 -3.39
N SER A 58 -6.64 -2.24 -3.24
CA SER A 58 -5.94 -0.95 -3.30
C SER A 58 -5.70 -0.45 -4.73
N CYS A 59 -5.76 -1.32 -5.72
CA CYS A 59 -5.55 -0.95 -7.14
C CYS A 59 -6.72 -0.17 -7.71
N GLY A 60 -6.46 0.73 -8.65
CA GLY A 60 -7.49 1.37 -9.48
C GLY A 60 -8.03 0.38 -10.53
N PRO A 61 -9.38 0.30 -10.72
CA PRO A 61 -9.97 -0.57 -11.72
C PRO A 61 -9.72 -0.04 -13.14
N GLY A 62 -9.68 -0.94 -14.13
CA GLY A 62 -9.48 -0.62 -15.53
C GLY A 62 -9.49 -1.88 -16.39
N GLU A 63 -9.40 -1.74 -17.70
CA GLU A 63 -9.03 -2.85 -18.59
C GLU A 63 -7.71 -3.47 -18.12
N TYR A 64 -6.76 -2.58 -17.80
CA TYR A 64 -5.52 -2.88 -17.11
C TYR A 64 -5.58 -2.23 -15.73
N ARG A 65 -5.68 -3.05 -14.67
CA ARG A 65 -5.75 -2.52 -13.30
C ARG A 65 -4.43 -1.90 -12.88
N GLY A 66 -4.48 -1.00 -11.91
CA GLY A 66 -3.29 -0.56 -11.20
C GLY A 66 -2.64 -1.69 -10.38
N GLY A 67 -1.41 -1.51 -9.98
CA GLY A 67 -0.71 -2.36 -9.04
C GLY A 67 -1.27 -2.19 -7.62
N LEU A 68 -1.13 -3.20 -6.80
CA LEU A 68 -1.49 -3.14 -5.37
C LEU A 68 -0.40 -2.43 -4.57
N GLY A 69 -0.82 -1.68 -3.56
CA GLY A 69 0.04 -1.23 -2.49
C GLY A 69 0.25 -2.31 -1.43
N LEU A 70 0.81 -1.88 -0.28
CA LEU A 70 1.05 -2.73 0.89
C LEU A 70 0.28 -2.21 2.10
N ASP A 71 -0.02 -3.13 3.00
CA ASP A 71 -0.35 -2.86 4.40
C ASP A 71 0.79 -3.39 5.26
N LEU A 72 1.46 -2.47 5.99
CA LEU A 72 2.57 -2.79 6.88
C LEU A 72 2.21 -2.30 8.29
N GLU A 73 2.62 -3.06 9.31
CA GLU A 73 2.44 -2.69 10.70
C GLU A 73 3.71 -2.98 11.48
N PHE A 74 4.17 -1.97 12.22
CA PHE A 74 5.33 -2.03 13.09
C PHE A 74 4.92 -1.68 14.53
N GLU A 75 5.20 -2.56 15.47
CA GLU A 75 5.03 -2.31 16.90
C GLU A 75 6.35 -1.87 17.52
N MET A 76 6.33 -0.78 18.26
CA MET A 76 7.53 -0.24 18.93
C MET A 76 7.84 -1.04 20.19
N LEU A 77 9.07 -1.53 20.31
CA LEU A 77 9.56 -2.27 21.47
C LEU A 77 10.21 -1.35 22.52
N GLU A 78 10.61 -0.16 22.12
CA GLU A 78 11.19 0.90 22.96
C GLU A 78 10.62 2.27 22.59
N GLU A 79 10.94 3.27 23.42
CA GLU A 79 10.63 4.67 23.10
C GLU A 79 11.51 5.13 21.92
N THR A 80 10.93 5.76 20.92
CA THR A 80 11.63 6.27 19.75
C THR A 80 10.96 7.52 19.18
N TYR A 81 11.62 8.17 18.23
CA TYR A 81 11.08 9.28 17.47
C TYR A 81 10.99 8.91 16.00
N VAL A 82 9.88 9.25 15.36
CA VAL A 82 9.69 9.01 13.94
C VAL A 82 9.34 10.31 13.21
N THR A 83 9.83 10.44 11.99
CA THR A 83 9.37 11.43 11.03
C THR A 83 8.69 10.70 9.89
N THR A 84 7.40 11.00 9.65
CA THR A 84 6.65 10.46 8.53
C THR A 84 6.53 11.52 7.43
N VAL A 85 6.89 11.15 6.19
CA VAL A 85 6.81 12.02 5.02
C VAL A 85 6.12 11.23 3.91
N VAL A 86 4.78 11.27 3.90
CA VAL A 86 3.98 10.48 2.97
C VAL A 86 3.09 11.39 2.14
N GLU A 87 3.27 11.33 0.84
CA GLU A 87 2.50 12.09 -0.13
C GLU A 87 1.25 11.34 -0.62
N ARG A 88 0.43 11.96 -1.48
CA ARG A 88 -0.82 11.39 -2.04
C ARG A 88 -1.78 10.83 -0.99
N THR A 89 -1.93 11.56 0.10
CA THR A 89 -2.84 11.20 1.20
C THR A 89 -4.26 11.75 1.01
N LYS A 90 -4.41 12.81 0.20
CA LYS A 90 -5.71 13.44 -0.13
C LYS A 90 -6.14 13.16 -1.57
N PHE A 91 -5.18 13.13 -2.48
CA PHE A 91 -5.42 12.90 -3.90
C PHE A 91 -4.80 11.56 -4.28
N PRO A 92 -5.61 10.50 -4.41
CA PRO A 92 -5.12 9.17 -4.78
C PRO A 92 -4.53 9.17 -6.19
N PRO A 93 -3.73 8.17 -6.56
CA PRO A 93 -3.30 7.99 -7.94
C PRO A 93 -4.51 7.85 -8.86
N TRP A 94 -4.64 8.75 -9.82
CA TRP A 94 -5.76 8.72 -10.77
C TRP A 94 -5.55 7.66 -11.85
N GLY A 95 -6.66 7.23 -12.48
CA GLY A 95 -6.62 6.39 -13.67
C GLY A 95 -6.50 7.20 -14.95
N ILE A 96 -6.20 6.53 -16.04
CA ILE A 96 -6.07 7.11 -17.39
C ILE A 96 -7.03 6.39 -18.34
N ASN A 97 -7.55 7.09 -19.35
CA ASN A 97 -8.47 6.54 -20.35
C ASN A 97 -9.68 5.81 -19.70
N GLU A 98 -10.39 6.48 -18.82
CA GLU A 98 -11.53 5.95 -18.08
C GLU A 98 -11.19 4.85 -17.04
N GLY A 99 -9.91 4.66 -16.73
CA GLY A 99 -9.48 3.87 -15.58
C GLY A 99 -9.83 4.57 -14.27
N GLY A 100 -10.05 3.81 -13.21
CA GLY A 100 -10.38 4.32 -11.89
C GLY A 100 -9.15 4.63 -11.04
N GLU A 101 -9.39 5.33 -9.94
CA GLU A 101 -8.36 5.72 -8.97
C GLU A 101 -7.90 4.52 -8.14
N GLY A 102 -6.61 4.50 -7.78
CA GLY A 102 -6.06 3.62 -6.76
C GLY A 102 -6.31 4.15 -5.35
N ARG A 103 -5.91 3.39 -4.34
CA ARG A 103 -5.99 3.80 -2.92
C ARG A 103 -4.98 4.92 -2.63
N ALA A 104 -5.40 5.94 -1.87
CA ALA A 104 -4.48 6.93 -1.33
C ALA A 104 -3.54 6.31 -0.27
N ASN A 105 -2.37 6.92 -0.07
CA ASN A 105 -1.49 6.59 1.05
C ASN A 105 -2.09 7.04 2.39
N ASN A 106 -1.80 6.31 3.46
CA ASN A 106 -2.05 6.76 4.82
C ASN A 106 -1.04 6.18 5.80
N VAL A 107 -0.82 6.87 6.92
CA VAL A 107 -0.08 6.37 8.08
C VAL A 107 -0.94 6.57 9.31
N ILE A 108 -1.14 5.51 10.07
CA ILE A 108 -1.98 5.49 11.25
C ILE A 108 -1.10 5.13 12.46
N LEU A 109 -1.19 5.94 13.50
CA LEU A 109 -0.65 5.61 14.82
C LEU A 109 -1.77 5.01 15.65
N ASN A 110 -1.57 3.79 16.14
CA ASN A 110 -2.40 3.17 17.18
C ASN A 110 -1.67 3.28 18.52
N ARG A 111 -2.33 3.92 19.48
CA ARG A 111 -1.84 4.14 20.84
C ARG A 111 -2.96 3.91 21.83
N LYS A 112 -2.81 2.97 22.79
CA LYS A 112 -3.79 2.72 23.85
C LYS A 112 -5.24 2.61 23.34
N ASN A 113 -5.46 1.86 22.24
CA ASN A 113 -6.74 1.70 21.53
C ASN A 113 -7.31 2.94 20.84
N GLU A 114 -6.54 4.01 20.75
CA GLU A 114 -6.88 5.18 19.94
C GLU A 114 -6.08 5.17 18.64
N SER A 115 -6.72 5.56 17.54
CA SER A 115 -6.10 5.64 16.22
C SER A 115 -6.07 7.09 15.73
N SER A 116 -4.94 7.52 15.22
CA SER A 116 -4.78 8.85 14.63
C SER A 116 -3.99 8.82 13.32
N ASN A 117 -4.36 9.67 12.37
CA ASN A 117 -3.65 9.78 11.09
C ASN A 117 -2.42 10.67 11.25
N VAL A 118 -1.25 10.14 10.88
CA VAL A 118 0.04 10.80 11.04
C VAL A 118 0.91 10.78 9.77
N PRO A 119 0.36 11.04 8.56
CA PRO A 119 1.10 10.88 7.31
C PRO A 119 2.24 11.89 7.13
N LYS A 120 2.17 13.03 7.82
CA LYS A 120 3.19 14.11 7.79
C LYS A 120 3.40 14.62 9.21
N LYS A 121 4.30 13.99 9.93
CA LYS A 121 4.68 14.39 11.30
C LYS A 121 6.19 14.33 11.45
N THR A 122 6.77 15.39 11.98
CA THR A 122 8.19 15.46 12.31
C THR A 122 8.40 15.26 13.80
N GLY A 123 9.35 14.40 14.17
CA GLY A 123 9.73 14.18 15.57
C GLY A 123 8.56 13.63 16.42
N LEU A 124 7.69 12.81 15.84
CA LEU A 124 6.60 12.17 16.55
C LEU A 124 7.18 11.16 17.56
N LYS A 125 6.96 11.42 18.84
CA LYS A 125 7.37 10.50 19.90
C LYS A 125 6.46 9.29 19.93
N LEU A 126 7.06 8.10 19.87
CA LEU A 126 6.40 6.80 20.01
C LEU A 126 6.85 6.16 21.33
N HIS A 127 5.95 5.43 21.94
CA HIS A 127 6.21 4.68 23.16
C HIS A 127 6.20 3.18 22.87
N LYS A 128 6.79 2.41 23.76
CA LYS A 128 6.68 0.95 23.72
C LYS A 128 5.22 0.52 23.66
N GLY A 129 4.92 -0.38 22.71
CA GLY A 129 3.58 -0.90 22.44
C GLY A 129 2.74 -0.03 21.49
N ASP A 130 3.22 1.15 21.06
CA ASP A 130 2.59 1.89 19.96
C ASP A 130 2.78 1.12 18.64
N SER A 131 1.76 1.12 17.77
CA SER A 131 1.88 0.59 16.42
C SER A 131 1.79 1.69 15.37
N LEU A 132 2.68 1.67 14.39
CA LEU A 132 2.56 2.44 13.15
C LEU A 132 2.08 1.52 12.03
N ILE A 133 0.95 1.90 11.41
CA ILE A 133 0.38 1.18 10.26
C ILE A 133 0.54 2.06 9.02
N PHE A 134 1.29 1.54 8.05
CA PHE A 134 1.44 2.15 6.73
C PHE A 134 0.49 1.47 5.75
N LYS A 135 -0.44 2.25 5.21
CA LYS A 135 -1.31 1.84 4.10
C LYS A 135 -0.81 2.49 2.83
N THR A 136 0.01 1.78 2.07
CA THR A 136 0.58 2.38 0.86
C THR A 136 -0.42 2.41 -0.29
N GLY A 137 -0.29 3.37 -1.16
CA GLY A 137 -1.21 3.60 -2.27
C GLY A 137 -1.17 2.50 -3.32
N GLY A 138 -2.31 2.26 -3.94
CA GLY A 138 -2.38 1.49 -5.17
C GLY A 138 -2.21 2.37 -6.40
N GLY A 139 -1.81 1.81 -7.53
CA GLY A 139 -1.77 2.51 -8.81
C GLY A 139 -3.16 2.75 -9.38
N GLY A 140 -3.33 3.80 -10.18
CA GLY A 140 -4.54 4.02 -10.97
C GLY A 140 -4.69 2.99 -12.09
N GLY A 141 -5.91 2.69 -12.51
CA GLY A 141 -6.21 1.83 -13.66
C GLY A 141 -6.03 2.53 -14.99
N TYR A 142 -5.97 1.75 -16.07
CA TYR A 142 -5.95 2.23 -17.44
C TYR A 142 -7.08 1.58 -18.24
N GLY A 143 -7.81 2.37 -19.01
CA GLY A 143 -8.88 1.91 -19.87
C GLY A 143 -10.17 1.54 -19.12
N LYS A 144 -11.23 1.35 -19.85
CA LYS A 144 -12.55 0.98 -19.27
C LYS A 144 -12.50 -0.35 -18.55
N SER A 145 -12.95 -0.40 -17.30
CA SER A 145 -13.02 -1.64 -16.52
C SER A 145 -13.91 -2.71 -17.14
N SER A 146 -14.95 -2.31 -17.90
CA SER A 146 -15.82 -3.22 -18.67
C SER A 146 -15.11 -4.01 -19.77
N LEU A 147 -13.92 -3.56 -20.20
CA LEU A 147 -13.11 -4.26 -21.20
C LEU A 147 -12.14 -5.29 -20.58
N ARG A 148 -11.99 -5.31 -19.22
CA ARG A 148 -11.15 -6.31 -18.56
C ARG A 148 -11.72 -7.70 -18.77
N SER A 149 -10.89 -8.63 -19.28
CA SER A 149 -11.35 -9.99 -19.53
C SER A 149 -11.74 -10.71 -18.23
N ASN A 150 -12.81 -11.51 -18.28
CA ASN A 150 -13.27 -12.31 -17.14
C ASN A 150 -12.17 -13.21 -16.59
N LYS A 151 -11.29 -13.74 -17.44
CA LYS A 151 -10.13 -14.55 -17.01
C LYS A 151 -9.21 -13.79 -16.07
N LYS A 152 -8.91 -12.51 -16.38
CA LYS A 152 -8.08 -11.65 -15.51
C LYS A 152 -8.79 -11.33 -14.20
N ILE A 153 -10.09 -11.01 -14.24
CA ILE A 153 -10.88 -10.73 -13.04
C ILE A 153 -10.94 -11.95 -12.10
N LEU A 154 -11.22 -13.13 -12.65
CA LEU A 154 -11.25 -14.37 -11.89
C LEU A 154 -9.88 -14.72 -11.30
N ASN A 155 -8.79 -14.43 -12.02
CA ASN A 155 -7.45 -14.60 -11.48
C ASN A 155 -7.19 -13.64 -10.33
N ASP A 156 -7.56 -12.37 -10.44
CA ASP A 156 -7.40 -11.38 -9.36
C ASP A 156 -8.19 -11.78 -8.11
N LEU A 157 -9.41 -12.32 -8.27
CA LEU A 157 -10.20 -12.89 -7.17
C LEU A 157 -9.51 -14.09 -6.54
N LYS A 158 -9.03 -15.03 -7.36
CA LYS A 158 -8.33 -16.24 -6.89
C LYS A 158 -7.06 -15.90 -6.11
N GLN A 159 -6.32 -14.89 -6.54
CA GLN A 159 -5.09 -14.44 -5.88
C GLN A 159 -5.37 -13.54 -4.66
N GLY A 160 -6.63 -13.20 -4.38
CA GLY A 160 -6.98 -12.29 -3.30
C GLY A 160 -6.59 -10.82 -3.54
N TYR A 161 -6.27 -10.45 -4.76
CA TYR A 161 -5.92 -9.07 -5.12
C TYR A 161 -7.11 -8.14 -5.00
N ILE A 162 -8.30 -8.64 -5.37
CA ILE A 162 -9.57 -7.94 -5.22
C ILE A 162 -10.60 -8.84 -4.53
N SER A 163 -11.55 -8.24 -3.83
CA SER A 163 -12.69 -8.95 -3.24
C SER A 163 -13.84 -9.11 -4.25
N ILE A 164 -14.79 -9.98 -3.93
CA ILE A 164 -16.00 -10.17 -4.73
C ILE A 164 -16.79 -8.87 -4.80
N GLU A 165 -16.90 -8.13 -3.70
CA GLU A 165 -17.61 -6.84 -3.62
C GLU A 165 -16.96 -5.81 -4.53
N TYR A 166 -15.61 -5.74 -4.51
CA TYR A 166 -14.86 -4.89 -5.41
C TYR A 166 -15.11 -5.26 -6.88
N ALA A 167 -15.07 -6.56 -7.21
CA ALA A 167 -15.30 -7.03 -8.56
C ALA A 167 -16.74 -6.69 -9.04
N LYS A 168 -17.76 -6.92 -8.22
CA LYS A 168 -19.16 -6.55 -8.53
C LYS A 168 -19.33 -5.06 -8.77
N LYS A 169 -18.65 -4.23 -7.99
CA LYS A 169 -18.72 -2.77 -8.10
C LYS A 169 -18.06 -2.25 -9.38
N HIS A 170 -16.92 -2.80 -9.77
CA HIS A 170 -16.06 -2.21 -10.79
C HIS A 170 -16.04 -2.96 -12.12
N TYR A 171 -16.47 -4.21 -12.16
CA TYR A 171 -16.44 -5.08 -13.36
C TYR A 171 -17.83 -5.67 -13.65
N PRO A 172 -18.74 -4.84 -14.19
CA PRO A 172 -20.16 -5.23 -14.38
C PRO A 172 -20.36 -6.41 -15.34
N GLN A 173 -19.37 -6.69 -16.20
CA GLN A 173 -19.39 -7.83 -17.12
C GLN A 173 -19.20 -9.18 -16.42
N LEU A 174 -18.69 -9.22 -15.19
CA LEU A 174 -18.51 -10.44 -14.43
C LEU A 174 -19.86 -10.85 -13.81
N LYS A 175 -20.45 -11.89 -14.34
CA LYS A 175 -21.64 -12.54 -13.76
C LYS A 175 -21.16 -13.57 -12.73
N VAL A 176 -21.21 -13.22 -11.45
CA VAL A 176 -20.90 -14.11 -10.31
C VAL A 176 -22.20 -14.36 -9.53
#